data_d022d090fd462bdd9d6bb5f1f572ed4d
#
_entry.id   d022d090fd462bdd9d6bb5f1f572ed4d
#
_cell.length_a   1.000
_cell.length_b   1.000
_cell.length_c   1.000
_cell.angle_alpha   90.00
_cell.angle_beta   90.00
_cell.angle_gamma   90.00
#
_symmetry.space_group_name_H-M   'P 1'
#
loop_
_entity.id
_entity.type
_entity.pdbx_description
1 polymer ?
#
loop_
_entity_poly.entity_id
_entity_poly.type
_entity_poly.pdbx_seq_one_letter_code
_entity_poly.pdbx_strand_id
1 'polypeptide(L)'
;AACFILLSFYSVVGGWVLNYVVHSFTGEIHAGADFEALFGKTISSPFGSLFYQGLFMLITIWVVKGGVSDGIEKANRVLMPGLFILFIALAIRSLTLPGAMEGVAFLLKPDWSYLKPGTMLTALGQAFFALSIGVSAMITYASYLGKDQDMFRSGHMIMWMNLFVSLLAGLVIFPAVFAFGFEPGQGPGLIFVVLPAVFMKMPMGTYLFAVF
;
A
#
# COMPACT_ATOMS: atom_id res chain seq x y z
N ALA A 1 -3.72 -13.65 18.93
CA ALA A 1 -4.26 -12.32 19.29
C ALA A 1 -3.80 -11.25 18.29
N ALA A 2 -2.48 -11.05 18.04
CA ALA A 2 -1.96 -10.00 17.17
C ALA A 2 -2.54 -10.07 15.74
N CYS A 3 -2.53 -11.24 15.08
CA CYS A 3 -3.08 -11.40 13.73
C CYS A 3 -4.57 -11.06 13.66
N PHE A 4 -5.34 -11.33 14.72
CA PHE A 4 -6.76 -10.98 14.74
C PHE A 4 -6.97 -9.47 14.79
N ILE A 5 -6.19 -8.77 15.62
CA ILE A 5 -6.25 -7.30 15.70
C ILE A 5 -5.79 -6.67 14.37
N LEU A 6 -4.72 -7.19 13.79
CA LEU A 6 -4.25 -6.73 12.47
C LEU A 6 -5.30 -6.95 11.39
N LEU A 7 -5.94 -8.13 11.35
CA LEU A 7 -6.99 -8.41 10.36
C LEU A 7 -8.17 -7.44 10.50
N SER A 8 -8.55 -7.08 11.72
CA SER A 8 -9.61 -6.10 11.97
C SER A 8 -9.28 -4.75 11.34
N PHE A 9 -8.05 -4.26 11.51
CA PHE A 9 -7.59 -3.02 10.90
C PHE A 9 -7.48 -3.13 9.37
N TYR A 10 -6.81 -4.17 8.86
CA TYR A 10 -6.61 -4.35 7.43
C TYR A 10 -7.91 -4.54 6.66
N SER A 11 -8.91 -5.19 7.26
CA SER A 11 -10.21 -5.38 6.60
C SER A 11 -10.96 -4.05 6.41
N VAL A 12 -10.82 -3.11 7.34
CA VAL A 12 -11.40 -1.76 7.20
C VAL A 12 -10.70 -1.01 6.06
N VAL A 13 -9.35 -1.00 6.07
CA VAL A 13 -8.57 -0.35 5.01
C VAL A 13 -8.85 -0.98 3.65
N GLY A 14 -8.93 -2.32 3.58
CA GLY A 14 -9.33 -3.03 2.37
C GLY A 14 -10.75 -2.66 1.89
N GLY A 15 -11.66 -2.41 2.82
CA GLY A 15 -12.99 -1.87 2.53
C GLY A 15 -12.92 -0.48 1.90
N TRP A 16 -12.07 0.41 2.40
CA TRP A 16 -11.86 1.74 1.78
C TRP A 16 -11.31 1.63 0.36
N VAL A 17 -10.38 0.71 0.11
CA VAL A 17 -9.87 0.45 -1.25
C VAL A 17 -11.01 0.04 -2.17
N LEU A 18 -11.86 -0.91 -1.77
CA LEU A 18 -13.03 -1.32 -2.58
C LEU A 18 -14.02 -0.17 -2.81
N ASN A 19 -14.24 0.68 -1.82
CA ASN A 19 -15.06 1.86 -1.96
C ASN A 19 -14.48 2.81 -3.04
N TYR A 20 -13.18 3.05 -3.02
CA TYR A 20 -12.51 3.87 -4.02
C TYR A 20 -12.55 3.26 -5.42
N VAL A 21 -12.48 1.95 -5.56
CA VAL A 21 -12.72 1.27 -6.84
C VAL A 21 -14.12 1.59 -7.37
N VAL A 22 -15.14 1.53 -6.53
CA VAL A 22 -16.52 1.90 -6.92
C VAL A 22 -16.61 3.38 -7.30
N HIS A 23 -16.00 4.28 -6.51
CA HIS A 23 -15.96 5.71 -6.84
C HIS A 23 -15.24 6.02 -8.17
N SER A 24 -14.30 5.18 -8.58
CA SER A 24 -13.65 5.28 -9.89
C SER A 24 -14.63 5.00 -11.03
N PHE A 25 -15.55 4.04 -10.86
CA PHE A 25 -16.55 3.72 -11.86
C PHE A 25 -17.78 4.65 -11.83
N THR A 26 -18.13 5.20 -10.69
CA THR A 26 -19.25 6.16 -10.55
C THR A 26 -18.89 7.57 -11.03
N GLY A 27 -17.60 7.84 -11.33
CA GLY A 27 -17.13 9.12 -11.83
C GLY A 27 -16.87 10.17 -10.74
N GLU A 28 -16.91 9.79 -9.46
CA GLU A 28 -16.54 10.70 -8.37
C GLU A 28 -15.05 10.97 -8.32
N ILE A 29 -14.23 10.03 -8.84
CA ILE A 29 -12.78 10.20 -9.01
C ILE A 29 -12.50 10.78 -10.39
N HIS A 30 -12.33 12.10 -10.45
CA HIS A 30 -12.04 12.84 -11.68
C HIS A 30 -11.01 13.94 -11.45
N ALA A 31 -10.48 14.49 -12.52
CA ALA A 31 -9.54 15.60 -12.44
C ALA A 31 -10.24 16.84 -11.83
N GLY A 32 -9.73 17.31 -10.70
CA GLY A 32 -10.31 18.43 -9.96
C GLY A 32 -11.21 18.05 -8.79
N ALA A 33 -11.40 16.74 -8.51
CA ALA A 33 -12.08 16.29 -7.31
C ALA A 33 -11.27 16.62 -6.05
N ASP A 34 -11.98 16.96 -4.98
CA ASP A 34 -11.39 17.12 -3.65
C ASP A 34 -11.24 15.74 -2.98
N PHE A 35 -10.04 15.17 -3.07
CA PHE A 35 -9.76 13.84 -2.54
C PHE A 35 -9.71 13.81 -1.01
N GLU A 36 -9.43 14.93 -0.34
CA GLU A 36 -9.49 15.01 1.12
C GLU A 36 -10.95 14.93 1.61
N ALA A 37 -11.84 15.68 0.96
CA ALA A 37 -13.27 15.61 1.26
C ALA A 37 -13.86 14.23 0.92
N LEU A 38 -13.44 13.60 -0.19
CA LEU A 38 -13.87 12.27 -0.59
C LEU A 38 -13.42 11.22 0.45
N PHE A 39 -12.18 11.29 0.91
CA PHE A 39 -11.68 10.40 1.96
C PHE A 39 -12.41 10.64 3.28
N GLY A 40 -12.61 11.91 3.67
CA GLY A 40 -13.38 12.28 4.84
C GLY A 40 -14.81 11.70 4.82
N LYS A 41 -15.49 11.76 3.69
CA LYS A 41 -16.83 11.17 3.48
C LYS A 41 -16.78 9.63 3.62
N THR A 42 -15.75 8.99 3.08
CA THR A 42 -15.57 7.54 3.14
C THR A 42 -15.42 7.04 4.58
N ILE A 43 -14.56 7.69 5.38
CA ILE A 43 -14.33 7.27 6.77
C ILE A 43 -15.46 7.68 7.72
N SER A 44 -16.21 8.75 7.40
CA SER A 44 -17.31 9.24 8.23
C SER A 44 -18.62 8.45 8.06
N SER A 45 -18.70 7.56 7.05
CA SER A 45 -19.89 6.74 6.80
C SER A 45 -19.76 5.37 7.48
N PRO A 46 -20.39 5.15 8.66
CA PRO A 46 -20.26 3.87 9.36
C PRO A 46 -20.84 2.69 8.56
N PHE A 47 -22.01 2.89 7.97
CA PHE A 47 -22.67 1.85 7.18
C PHE A 47 -21.91 1.54 5.89
N GLY A 48 -21.40 2.56 5.20
CA GLY A 48 -20.57 2.38 4.02
C GLY A 48 -19.28 1.61 4.34
N SER A 49 -18.57 2.01 5.38
CA SER A 49 -17.35 1.33 5.83
C SER A 49 -17.60 -0.13 6.21
N LEU A 50 -18.66 -0.43 6.96
CA LEU A 50 -19.01 -1.80 7.34
C LEU A 50 -19.42 -2.64 6.12
N PHE A 51 -20.16 -2.09 5.16
CA PHE A 51 -20.56 -2.80 3.95
C PHE A 51 -19.34 -3.20 3.11
N TYR A 52 -18.44 -2.24 2.82
CA TYR A 52 -17.25 -2.53 2.02
C TYR A 52 -16.22 -3.39 2.78
N GLN A 53 -16.11 -3.26 4.10
CA GLN A 53 -15.34 -4.17 4.94
C GLN A 53 -15.88 -5.61 4.85
N GLY A 54 -17.20 -5.77 4.94
CA GLY A 54 -17.85 -7.08 4.78
C GLY A 54 -17.59 -7.70 3.41
N LEU A 55 -17.70 -6.90 2.35
CA LEU A 55 -17.40 -7.32 0.99
C LEU A 55 -15.93 -7.74 0.83
N PHE A 56 -14.99 -6.96 1.37
CA PHE A 56 -13.56 -7.30 1.38
C PHE A 56 -13.30 -8.62 2.10
N MET A 57 -13.95 -8.84 3.26
CA MET A 57 -13.83 -10.09 4.00
C MET A 57 -14.39 -11.29 3.22
N LEU A 58 -15.50 -11.12 2.51
CA LEU A 58 -16.06 -12.18 1.66
C LEU A 58 -15.10 -12.56 0.52
N ILE A 59 -14.49 -11.57 -0.15
CA ILE A 59 -13.47 -11.80 -1.18
C ILE A 59 -12.27 -12.54 -0.57
N THR A 60 -11.80 -12.09 0.60
CA THR A 60 -10.67 -12.73 1.31
C THR A 60 -10.98 -14.19 1.65
N ILE A 61 -12.16 -14.47 2.20
CA ILE A 61 -12.61 -15.84 2.51
C ILE A 61 -12.64 -16.69 1.24
N TRP A 62 -13.15 -16.15 0.14
CA TRP A 62 -13.22 -16.86 -1.13
C TRP A 62 -11.83 -17.24 -1.66
N VAL A 63 -10.86 -16.31 -1.63
CA VAL A 63 -9.48 -16.57 -2.04
C VAL A 63 -8.81 -17.60 -1.13
N VAL A 64 -8.94 -17.42 0.19
CA VAL A 64 -8.33 -18.34 1.18
C VAL A 64 -8.93 -19.73 1.13
N LYS A 65 -10.21 -19.88 0.79
CA LYS A 65 -10.88 -21.17 0.59
C LYS A 65 -10.20 -22.01 -0.50
N GLY A 66 -9.59 -21.37 -1.51
CA GLY A 66 -8.79 -22.05 -2.53
C GLY A 66 -7.46 -22.61 -2.03
N GLY A 67 -7.09 -22.35 -0.76
CA GLY A 67 -5.81 -22.75 -0.18
C GLY A 67 -4.64 -21.86 -0.62
N VAL A 68 -3.42 -22.30 -0.30
CA VAL A 68 -2.22 -21.51 -0.57
C VAL A 68 -1.86 -21.56 -2.06
N SER A 69 -1.82 -22.73 -2.67
CA SER A 69 -1.37 -22.90 -4.06
C SER A 69 -2.40 -22.39 -5.08
N ASP A 70 -3.67 -22.79 -4.94
CA ASP A 70 -4.70 -22.48 -5.92
C ASP A 70 -5.45 -21.15 -5.63
N GLY A 71 -5.36 -20.67 -4.41
CA GLY A 71 -5.96 -19.40 -4.00
C GLY A 71 -4.93 -18.28 -3.97
N ILE A 72 -4.13 -18.22 -2.90
CA ILE A 72 -3.24 -17.09 -2.61
C ILE A 72 -2.12 -16.98 -3.65
N GLU A 73 -1.41 -18.07 -3.96
CA GLU A 73 -0.29 -18.05 -4.92
C GLU A 73 -0.77 -17.66 -6.33
N LYS A 74 -1.89 -18.24 -6.78
CA LYS A 74 -2.46 -17.94 -8.10
C LYS A 74 -2.89 -16.47 -8.22
N ALA A 75 -3.53 -15.92 -7.19
CA ALA A 75 -3.89 -14.50 -7.16
C ALA A 75 -2.63 -13.61 -7.20
N ASN A 76 -1.64 -13.89 -6.36
CA ASN A 76 -0.41 -13.12 -6.31
C ASN A 76 0.41 -13.19 -7.61
N ARG A 77 0.42 -14.31 -8.30
CA ARG A 77 1.14 -14.48 -9.56
C ARG A 77 0.67 -13.52 -10.65
N VAL A 78 -0.59 -13.09 -10.59
CA VAL A 78 -1.16 -12.12 -11.55
C VAL A 78 -1.09 -10.70 -10.98
N LEU A 79 -1.49 -10.50 -9.72
CA LEU A 79 -1.59 -9.16 -9.13
C LEU A 79 -0.24 -8.50 -8.87
N MET A 80 0.76 -9.27 -8.42
CA MET A 80 2.07 -8.70 -8.09
C MET A 80 2.81 -8.08 -9.28
N PRO A 81 2.98 -8.75 -10.44
CA PRO A 81 3.60 -8.13 -11.60
C PRO A 81 2.84 -6.90 -12.09
N GLY A 82 1.50 -6.94 -12.08
CA GLY A 82 0.65 -5.80 -12.41
C GLY A 82 0.91 -4.60 -11.50
N LEU A 83 0.96 -4.85 -10.19
CA LEU A 83 1.26 -3.84 -9.19
C LEU A 83 2.65 -3.21 -9.42
N PHE A 84 3.68 -4.00 -9.69
CA PHE A 84 5.03 -3.50 -9.96
C PHE A 84 5.07 -2.59 -11.20
N ILE A 85 4.41 -2.98 -12.29
CA ILE A 85 4.34 -2.18 -13.50
C ILE A 85 3.66 -0.85 -13.23
N LEU A 86 2.54 -0.86 -12.49
CA LEU A 86 1.81 0.35 -12.11
C LEU A 86 2.64 1.24 -11.17
N PHE A 87 3.33 0.67 -10.19
CA PHE A 87 4.22 1.45 -9.31
C PHE A 87 5.35 2.13 -10.08
N ILE A 88 5.98 1.44 -11.04
CA ILE A 88 7.04 2.02 -11.88
C ILE A 88 6.47 3.17 -12.72
N ALA A 89 5.30 2.96 -13.34
CA ALA A 89 4.65 4.01 -14.14
C ALA A 89 4.28 5.23 -13.28
N LEU A 90 3.77 5.00 -12.05
CA LEU A 90 3.48 6.07 -11.10
C LEU A 90 4.73 6.79 -10.61
N ALA A 91 5.82 6.06 -10.33
CA ALA A 91 7.09 6.66 -9.92
C ALA A 91 7.63 7.59 -11.01
N ILE A 92 7.64 7.13 -12.26
CA ILE A 92 8.03 7.97 -13.40
C ILE A 92 7.14 9.22 -13.48
N ARG A 93 5.83 9.06 -13.35
CA ARG A 93 4.89 10.19 -13.40
C ARG A 93 5.08 11.14 -12.24
N SER A 94 5.23 10.63 -11.03
CA SER A 94 5.43 11.42 -9.82
C SER A 94 6.71 12.26 -9.92
N LEU A 95 7.80 11.66 -10.41
CA LEU A 95 9.08 12.36 -10.61
C LEU A 95 9.03 13.46 -11.68
N THR A 96 8.09 13.39 -12.61
CA THR A 96 7.91 14.44 -13.64
C THR A 96 7.03 15.60 -13.20
N LEU A 97 6.50 15.59 -11.97
CA LEU A 97 5.69 16.68 -11.45
C LEU A 97 6.56 17.89 -11.05
N PRO A 98 6.07 19.12 -11.21
CA PRO A 98 6.76 20.32 -10.71
C PRO A 98 6.92 20.23 -9.18
N GLY A 99 8.12 20.49 -8.66
CA GLY A 99 8.41 20.40 -7.22
C GLY A 99 8.75 18.98 -6.71
N ALA A 100 8.69 17.96 -7.56
CA ALA A 100 8.97 16.57 -7.18
C ALA A 100 10.34 16.35 -6.53
N MET A 101 11.35 17.12 -6.93
CA MET A 101 12.72 16.97 -6.42
C MET A 101 12.85 17.29 -4.93
N GLU A 102 11.98 18.11 -4.36
CA GLU A 102 11.95 18.34 -2.91
C GLU A 102 11.53 17.06 -2.17
N GLY A 103 10.54 16.33 -2.71
CA GLY A 103 10.11 15.04 -2.18
C GLY A 103 11.16 13.94 -2.31
N VAL A 104 11.92 13.93 -3.42
CA VAL A 104 13.08 13.03 -3.58
C VAL A 104 14.16 13.36 -2.55
N ALA A 105 14.46 14.64 -2.35
CA ALA A 105 15.41 15.08 -1.36
C ALA A 105 14.95 14.71 0.06
N PHE A 106 13.67 14.87 0.36
CA PHE A 106 13.11 14.47 1.65
C PHE A 106 13.28 12.96 1.91
N LEU A 107 13.07 12.13 0.90
CA LEU A 107 13.20 10.67 1.02
C LEU A 107 14.66 10.21 1.14
N LEU A 108 15.56 10.79 0.34
CA LEU A 108 16.92 10.26 0.15
C LEU A 108 18.01 11.04 0.88
N LYS A 109 17.75 12.30 1.27
CA LYS A 109 18.75 13.10 1.98
C LYS A 109 18.72 12.74 3.45
N PRO A 110 19.80 12.13 3.99
CA PRO A 110 19.84 11.75 5.39
C PRO A 110 19.95 12.99 6.29
N ASP A 111 19.09 13.06 7.28
CA ASP A 111 19.21 14.03 8.36
C ASP A 111 19.65 13.31 9.64
N TRP A 112 20.93 13.43 9.95
CA TRP A 112 21.55 12.78 11.10
C TRP A 112 21.06 13.30 12.45
N SER A 113 20.41 14.46 12.50
CA SER A 113 19.85 15.03 13.72
C SER A 113 18.71 14.18 14.32
N TYR A 114 18.02 13.42 13.46
CA TYR A 114 16.97 12.49 13.86
C TYR A 114 17.49 11.13 14.35
N LEU A 115 18.77 10.84 14.23
CA LEU A 115 19.35 9.55 14.64
C LEU A 115 19.49 9.47 16.16
N LYS A 116 18.37 9.28 16.85
CA LYS A 116 18.26 9.13 18.30
C LYS A 116 17.89 7.67 18.65
N PRO A 117 18.20 7.18 19.85
CA PRO A 117 17.84 5.83 20.28
C PRO A 117 16.34 5.52 20.09
N GLY A 118 15.45 6.49 20.37
CA GLY A 118 14.02 6.36 20.15
C GLY A 118 13.65 6.18 18.69
N THR A 119 14.26 6.93 17.78
CA THR A 119 14.02 6.80 16.33
C THR A 119 14.51 5.44 15.81
N MET A 120 15.65 4.96 16.31
CA MET A 120 16.18 3.62 15.97
C MET A 120 15.22 2.52 16.43
N LEU A 121 14.66 2.64 17.63
CA LEU A 121 13.69 1.68 18.15
C LEU A 121 12.39 1.69 17.32
N THR A 122 11.90 2.87 16.93
CA THR A 122 10.75 3.00 16.03
C THR A 122 11.00 2.39 14.66
N ALA A 123 12.18 2.64 14.07
CA ALA A 123 12.58 2.06 12.79
C ALA A 123 12.68 0.53 12.86
N LEU A 124 13.21 -0.01 13.96
CA LEU A 124 13.27 -1.45 14.21
C LEU A 124 11.85 -2.03 14.32
N GLY A 125 10.95 -1.38 15.04
CA GLY A 125 9.54 -1.78 15.14
C GLY A 125 8.85 -1.79 13.78
N GLN A 126 9.11 -0.78 12.95
CA GLN A 126 8.58 -0.72 11.58
C GLN A 126 9.15 -1.83 10.69
N ALA A 127 10.42 -2.17 10.81
CA ALA A 127 11.03 -3.29 10.09
C ALA A 127 10.40 -4.64 10.49
N PHE A 128 10.16 -4.87 11.78
CA PHE A 128 9.46 -6.04 12.28
C PHE A 128 8.03 -6.14 11.70
N PHE A 129 7.31 -5.03 11.69
CA PHE A 129 5.97 -4.95 11.13
C PHE A 129 5.98 -5.23 9.62
N ALA A 130 6.83 -4.57 8.85
CA ALA A 130 6.91 -4.72 7.40
C ALA A 130 7.29 -6.14 6.95
N LEU A 131 8.17 -6.80 7.71
CA LEU A 131 8.58 -8.18 7.45
C LEU A 131 7.67 -9.22 8.13
N SER A 132 6.59 -8.78 8.79
CA SER A 132 5.65 -9.63 9.52
C SER A 132 6.31 -10.52 10.58
N ILE A 133 7.41 -10.04 11.20
CA ILE A 133 8.13 -10.77 12.23
C ILE A 133 7.35 -10.65 13.55
N GLY A 134 7.20 -11.78 14.26
CA GLY A 134 6.50 -11.82 15.56
C GLY A 134 4.98 -11.93 15.50
N VAL A 135 4.36 -11.87 14.31
CA VAL A 135 2.90 -11.99 14.13
C VAL A 135 2.43 -13.36 13.63
N SER A 136 3.27 -14.38 13.72
CA SER A 136 3.01 -15.78 13.29
C SER A 136 2.80 -15.96 11.77
N ALA A 137 2.70 -14.91 10.98
CA ALA A 137 2.49 -15.01 9.53
C ALA A 137 3.65 -15.73 8.85
N MET A 138 4.90 -15.39 9.17
CA MET A 138 6.09 -16.03 8.60
C MET A 138 6.20 -17.50 8.99
N ILE A 139 5.78 -17.87 10.20
CA ILE A 139 5.72 -19.28 10.64
C ILE A 139 4.71 -20.04 9.79
N THR A 140 3.55 -19.45 9.56
CA THR A 140 2.50 -20.05 8.72
C THR A 140 3.01 -20.24 7.29
N TYR A 141 3.61 -19.22 6.67
CA TYR A 141 4.17 -19.36 5.32
C TYR A 141 5.28 -20.40 5.25
N ALA A 142 6.18 -20.41 6.23
CA ALA A 142 7.25 -21.42 6.30
C ALA A 142 6.73 -22.85 6.43
N SER A 143 5.56 -23.06 7.04
CA SER A 143 4.96 -24.39 7.17
C SER A 143 4.49 -25.01 5.84
N TYR A 144 4.28 -24.17 4.82
CA TYR A 144 3.92 -24.60 3.47
C TYR A 144 5.11 -24.76 2.52
N LEU A 145 6.33 -24.40 2.96
CA LEU A 145 7.52 -24.57 2.14
C LEU A 145 7.91 -26.06 2.06
N GLY A 146 8.29 -26.50 0.85
CA GLY A 146 8.85 -27.82 0.63
C GLY A 146 10.21 -27.98 1.34
N LYS A 147 10.57 -29.22 1.68
CA LYS A 147 11.82 -29.51 2.37
C LYS A 147 13.08 -29.16 1.57
N ASP A 148 12.95 -29.04 0.26
CA ASP A 148 14.04 -28.71 -0.67
C ASP A 148 14.27 -27.21 -0.86
N GLN A 149 13.50 -26.38 -0.17
CA GLN A 149 13.61 -24.92 -0.27
C GLN A 149 14.68 -24.38 0.67
N ASP A 150 15.57 -23.57 0.12
CA ASP A 150 16.57 -22.81 0.90
C ASP A 150 15.91 -21.62 1.60
N MET A 151 15.64 -21.79 2.89
CA MET A 151 15.01 -20.78 3.73
C MET A 151 15.87 -19.52 3.87
N PHE A 152 17.20 -19.65 3.90
CA PHE A 152 18.11 -18.51 4.01
C PHE A 152 18.05 -17.62 2.77
N ARG A 153 18.11 -18.24 1.59
CA ARG A 153 17.98 -17.54 0.30
C ARG A 153 16.62 -16.88 0.17
N SER A 154 15.55 -17.58 0.55
CA SER A 154 14.18 -17.04 0.51
C SER A 154 14.02 -15.85 1.44
N GLY A 155 14.55 -15.94 2.67
CA GLY A 155 14.51 -14.82 3.62
C GLY A 155 15.25 -13.58 3.14
N HIS A 156 16.43 -13.75 2.54
CA HIS A 156 17.18 -12.64 1.94
C HIS A 156 16.41 -12.01 0.77
N MET A 157 15.81 -12.82 -0.08
CA MET A 157 15.01 -12.31 -1.20
C MET A 157 13.82 -11.48 -0.70
N ILE A 158 13.09 -11.96 0.30
CA ILE A 158 11.98 -11.23 0.91
C ILE A 158 12.44 -9.88 1.46
N MET A 159 13.55 -9.86 2.20
CA MET A 159 14.11 -8.63 2.78
C MET A 159 14.46 -7.60 1.69
N TRP A 160 15.19 -8.01 0.65
CA TRP A 160 15.57 -7.10 -0.43
C TRP A 160 14.40 -6.62 -1.26
N MET A 161 13.46 -7.51 -1.56
CA MET A 161 12.24 -7.14 -2.28
C MET A 161 11.38 -6.16 -1.47
N ASN A 162 11.24 -6.39 -0.15
CA ASN A 162 10.52 -5.47 0.73
C ASN A 162 11.16 -4.07 0.74
N LEU A 163 12.50 -4.01 0.85
CA LEU A 163 13.23 -2.75 0.80
C LEU A 163 13.04 -2.04 -0.54
N PHE A 164 13.15 -2.78 -1.65
CA PHE A 164 12.98 -2.24 -2.99
C PHE A 164 11.58 -1.66 -3.20
N VAL A 165 10.53 -2.41 -2.82
CA VAL A 165 9.14 -1.94 -2.91
C VAL A 165 8.90 -0.72 -2.03
N SER A 166 9.44 -0.70 -0.82
CA SER A 166 9.30 0.44 0.09
C SER A 166 9.94 1.71 -0.47
N LEU A 167 11.13 1.60 -1.07
CA LEU A 167 11.79 2.72 -1.74
C LEU A 167 10.99 3.19 -2.96
N LEU A 168 10.50 2.25 -3.76
CA LEU A 168 9.69 2.56 -4.93
C LEU A 168 8.39 3.28 -4.54
N ALA A 169 7.70 2.79 -3.50
CA ALA A 169 6.53 3.45 -2.95
C ALA A 169 6.83 4.86 -2.43
N GLY A 170 7.97 5.03 -1.75
CA GLY A 170 8.46 6.35 -1.34
C GLY A 170 8.66 7.30 -2.53
N LEU A 171 9.25 6.82 -3.63
CA LEU A 171 9.43 7.58 -4.86
C LEU A 171 8.11 7.90 -5.60
N VAL A 172 7.05 7.16 -5.34
CA VAL A 172 5.71 7.50 -5.82
C VAL A 172 5.09 8.59 -4.96
N ILE A 173 5.12 8.40 -3.65
CA ILE A 173 4.33 9.20 -2.69
C ILE A 173 4.99 10.55 -2.41
N PHE A 174 6.26 10.58 -1.96
CA PHE A 174 6.87 11.83 -1.50
C PHE A 174 7.01 12.90 -2.60
N PRO A 175 7.48 12.60 -3.82
CA PRO A 175 7.49 13.60 -4.88
C PRO A 175 6.11 14.19 -5.18
N ALA A 176 5.07 13.35 -5.14
CA ALA A 176 3.70 13.80 -5.33
C ALA A 176 3.18 14.65 -4.17
N VAL A 177 3.47 14.26 -2.92
CA VAL A 177 3.10 15.02 -1.72
C VAL A 177 3.62 16.45 -1.81
N PHE A 178 4.90 16.63 -2.12
CA PHE A 178 5.51 17.95 -2.25
C PHE A 178 5.00 18.70 -3.49
N ALA A 179 4.81 18.01 -4.63
CA ALA A 179 4.27 18.63 -5.84
C ALA A 179 2.84 19.15 -5.68
N PHE A 180 2.02 18.53 -4.83
CA PHE A 180 0.65 18.95 -4.55
C PHE A 180 0.52 19.80 -3.28
N GLY A 181 1.60 20.04 -2.54
CA GLY A 181 1.60 20.84 -1.32
C GLY A 181 0.93 20.16 -0.12
N PHE A 182 0.87 18.83 -0.10
CA PHE A 182 0.35 18.08 1.05
C PHE A 182 1.41 17.92 2.14
N GLU A 183 0.95 17.71 3.38
CA GLU A 183 1.85 17.41 4.49
C GLU A 183 2.22 15.93 4.53
N PRO A 184 3.53 15.57 4.60
CA PRO A 184 3.96 14.17 4.57
C PRO A 184 3.58 13.36 5.83
N GLY A 185 3.06 14.02 6.88
CA GLY A 185 2.72 13.41 8.17
C GLY A 185 1.28 12.91 8.34
N GLN A 186 0.45 12.92 7.30
CA GLN A 186 -0.98 12.62 7.40
C GLN A 186 -1.33 11.11 7.57
N GLY A 187 -0.34 10.25 7.72
CA GLY A 187 -0.55 8.82 7.98
C GLY A 187 -1.18 8.04 6.80
N PRO A 188 -1.93 6.94 7.08
CA PRO A 188 -2.49 6.07 6.03
C PRO A 188 -3.45 6.77 5.07
N GLY A 189 -4.13 7.83 5.51
CA GLY A 189 -5.03 8.63 4.68
C GLY A 189 -4.33 9.28 3.49
N LEU A 190 -3.02 9.58 3.62
CA LEU A 190 -2.24 10.20 2.57
C LEU A 190 -2.28 9.41 1.26
N ILE A 191 -2.27 8.08 1.32
CA ILE A 191 -2.35 7.21 0.14
C ILE A 191 -3.66 7.44 -0.61
N PHE A 192 -4.78 7.55 0.10
CA PHE A 192 -6.11 7.75 -0.49
C PHE A 192 -6.34 9.15 -1.05
N VAL A 193 -5.50 10.10 -0.70
CA VAL A 193 -5.54 11.47 -1.24
C VAL A 193 -4.52 11.65 -2.37
N VAL A 194 -3.27 11.23 -2.14
CA VAL A 194 -2.16 11.48 -3.07
C VAL A 194 -2.22 10.59 -4.30
N LEU A 195 -2.46 9.28 -4.13
CA LEU A 195 -2.47 8.37 -5.28
C LEU A 195 -3.55 8.73 -6.33
N PRO A 196 -4.83 8.97 -5.96
CA PRO A 196 -5.81 9.44 -6.93
C PRO A 196 -5.36 10.72 -7.63
N ALA A 197 -4.79 11.68 -6.89
CA ALA A 197 -4.31 12.94 -7.47
C ALA A 197 -3.21 12.72 -8.52
N VAL A 198 -2.27 11.80 -8.28
CA VAL A 198 -1.23 11.43 -9.25
C VAL A 198 -1.82 10.76 -10.47
N PHE A 199 -2.72 9.79 -10.27
CA PHE A 199 -3.38 9.10 -11.39
C PHE A 199 -4.17 10.07 -12.26
N MET A 200 -4.86 11.05 -11.67
CA MET A 200 -5.60 12.05 -12.46
C MET A 200 -4.72 12.96 -13.32
N LYS A 201 -3.41 12.98 -13.08
CA LYS A 201 -2.42 13.64 -13.97
C LYS A 201 -1.91 12.72 -15.09
N MET A 202 -2.38 11.47 -15.16
CA MET A 202 -2.02 10.51 -16.20
C MET A 202 -3.14 10.38 -17.23
N PRO A 203 -2.81 10.05 -18.49
CA PRO A 203 -3.83 9.68 -19.46
C PRO A 203 -4.57 8.42 -18.97
N MET A 204 -5.89 8.40 -19.09
CA MET A 204 -6.76 7.34 -18.59
C MET A 204 -6.63 7.08 -17.06
N GLY A 205 -6.27 8.10 -16.28
CA GLY A 205 -5.95 7.98 -14.86
C GLY A 205 -7.01 7.29 -14.01
N THR A 206 -8.30 7.57 -14.26
CA THR A 206 -9.42 6.95 -13.54
C THR A 206 -9.44 5.43 -13.71
N TYR A 207 -9.23 4.93 -14.93
CA TYR A 207 -9.21 3.48 -15.20
C TYR A 207 -7.96 2.83 -14.63
N LEU A 208 -6.81 3.49 -14.76
CA LEU A 208 -5.55 3.00 -14.17
C LEU A 208 -5.65 2.92 -12.64
N PHE A 209 -6.28 3.91 -12.02
CA PHE A 209 -6.50 3.90 -10.57
C PHE A 209 -7.46 2.79 -10.12
N ALA A 210 -8.52 2.52 -10.89
CA ALA A 210 -9.46 1.43 -10.59
C ALA A 210 -8.81 0.03 -10.67
N VAL A 211 -7.77 -0.12 -11.49
CA VAL A 211 -7.01 -1.38 -11.66
C VAL A 211 -5.90 -1.51 -10.62
N PHE A 212 -5.33 -0.40 -10.17
CA PHE A 212 -4.30 -0.33 -9.11
C PHE A 212 -4.85 -0.78 -7.77
#